data_466ee5ebc232553961a52c66cf3942c8
#
_entry.id   466ee5ebc232553961a52c66cf3942c8
#
_cell.length_a   1.000
_cell.length_b   1.000
_cell.length_c   1.000
_cell.angle_alpha   90.00
_cell.angle_beta   90.00
_cell.angle_gamma   90.00
#
_symmetry.space_group_name_H-M   'P 1'
#
loop_
_entity.id
_entity.type
_entity.pdbx_description
1 polymer ?
#
loop_
_entity_poly.entity_id
_entity_poly.type
_entity_poly.pdbx_seq_one_letter_code
_entity_poly.pdbx_strand_id
1 'polypeptide(L)'
;MQVFQLEKEQEWNPAQHVEKILGQIGGGDFTVACWEPGQISPYHCHPDATEIYFCFSGGGTMRTPERTIAVEPGAFVVHPPGEVHEYANGTQRTLLFRVRYGTDMRAHHHDWRGKPAWTQSAEDAAYYRSHPVRAA
;
A
#
# COMPACT_ATOMS: atom_id res chain seq x y z
N MET A 1 15.78 10.60 -19.44
CA MET A 1 16.13 10.16 -18.06
C MET A 1 15.33 11.02 -17.11
N GLN A 2 14.69 10.41 -16.12
CA GLN A 2 14.01 11.11 -15.00
C GLN A 2 14.76 10.77 -13.71
N VAL A 3 14.92 11.74 -12.83
CA VAL A 3 15.59 11.58 -11.54
C VAL A 3 14.71 12.17 -10.45
N PHE A 4 14.40 11.37 -9.45
CA PHE A 4 13.63 11.77 -8.28
C PHE A 4 14.47 11.60 -7.02
N GLN A 5 14.28 12.48 -6.07
CA GLN A 5 14.87 12.37 -4.74
C GLN A 5 13.72 12.20 -3.74
N LEU A 6 13.61 11.04 -3.14
CA LEU A 6 12.48 10.69 -2.28
C LEU A 6 12.24 11.72 -1.17
N GLU A 7 13.30 12.27 -0.61
CA GLU A 7 13.20 13.33 0.42
C GLU A 7 12.53 14.61 -0.09
N LYS A 8 12.68 14.93 -1.39
CA LYS A 8 12.08 16.11 -2.01
C LYS A 8 10.64 15.88 -2.47
N GLU A 9 10.26 14.62 -2.63
CA GLU A 9 8.93 14.23 -3.10
C GLU A 9 7.94 13.98 -1.94
N GLN A 10 8.37 14.15 -0.70
CA GLN A 10 7.55 13.92 0.48
C GLN A 10 6.35 14.87 0.54
N GLU A 11 5.19 14.28 0.82
CA GLU A 11 3.96 15.01 1.14
C GLU A 11 3.28 14.31 2.32
N TRP A 12 2.90 15.08 3.35
CA TRP A 12 2.38 14.52 4.60
C TRP A 12 0.96 14.98 4.85
N ASN A 13 0.11 14.08 5.32
CA ASN A 13 -1.26 14.41 5.71
C ASN A 13 -1.60 13.66 7.00
N PRO A 14 -2.00 14.36 8.09
CA PRO A 14 -2.32 13.73 9.36
C PRO A 14 -3.58 12.86 9.31
N ALA A 15 -4.48 13.09 8.35
CA ALA A 15 -5.74 12.35 8.25
C ALA A 15 -5.56 10.96 7.58
N GLN A 16 -4.62 10.87 6.64
CA GLN A 16 -4.35 9.63 5.90
C GLN A 16 -2.96 9.67 5.26
N HIS A 17 -2.38 8.51 5.01
CA HIS A 17 -1.13 8.45 4.26
C HIS A 17 -1.27 9.06 2.87
N VAL A 18 -0.18 9.59 2.35
CA VAL A 18 -0.13 10.19 1.01
C VAL A 18 0.60 9.24 0.07
N GLU A 19 -0.03 8.95 -1.04
CA GLU A 19 0.57 8.21 -2.15
C GLU A 19 0.74 9.14 -3.34
N LYS A 20 1.95 9.64 -3.53
CA LYS A 20 2.29 10.51 -4.66
C LYS A 20 2.85 9.68 -5.80
N ILE A 21 2.08 9.56 -6.87
CA ILE A 21 2.54 8.92 -8.11
C ILE A 21 3.56 9.84 -8.77
N LEU A 22 4.78 9.35 -8.93
CA LEU A 22 5.88 10.08 -9.55
C LEU A 22 5.92 9.88 -11.07
N GLY A 23 5.40 8.76 -11.55
CA GLY A 23 5.35 8.46 -12.97
C GLY A 23 4.80 7.07 -13.27
N GLN A 24 4.83 6.73 -14.56
CA GLN A 24 4.38 5.45 -15.06
C GLN A 24 5.53 4.66 -15.68
N ILE A 25 5.42 3.34 -15.60
CA ILE A 25 6.37 2.40 -16.20
C ILE A 25 5.58 1.23 -16.80
N GLY A 26 5.59 1.12 -18.13
CA GLY A 26 4.76 0.13 -18.82
C GLY A 26 3.29 0.26 -18.43
N GLY A 27 2.68 -0.83 -17.95
CA GLY A 27 1.31 -0.87 -17.45
C GLY A 27 1.17 -0.50 -15.96
N GLY A 28 2.24 -0.05 -15.32
CA GLY A 28 2.27 0.24 -13.88
C GLY A 28 2.66 1.66 -13.52
N ASP A 29 2.90 1.88 -12.24
CA ASP A 29 3.33 3.16 -11.70
C ASP A 29 4.44 3.00 -10.65
N PHE A 30 5.09 4.10 -10.33
CA PHE A 30 5.99 4.20 -9.20
C PHE A 30 5.66 5.43 -8.36
N THR A 31 5.72 5.25 -7.05
CA THR A 31 5.08 6.13 -6.07
C THR A 31 6.01 6.31 -4.87
N VAL A 32 6.00 7.50 -4.30
CA VAL A 32 6.43 7.70 -2.92
C VAL A 32 5.20 7.69 -2.01
N ALA A 33 5.27 6.88 -0.96
CA ALA A 33 4.21 6.78 0.04
C ALA A 33 4.72 7.31 1.38
N CYS A 34 4.05 8.33 1.91
CA CYS A 34 4.41 9.02 3.13
C CYS A 34 3.38 8.71 4.21
N TRP A 35 3.86 8.18 5.33
CA TRP A 35 3.04 7.69 6.43
C TRP A 35 3.33 8.46 7.71
N GLU A 36 2.32 9.09 8.30
CA GLU A 36 2.40 9.61 9.66
C GLU A 36 2.36 8.48 10.68
N PRO A 37 2.86 8.68 11.91
CA PRO A 37 2.83 7.67 12.95
C PRO A 37 1.45 7.06 13.15
N GLY A 38 1.37 5.73 13.23
CA GLY A 38 0.16 4.98 13.53
C GLY A 38 -0.87 4.89 12.40
N GLN A 39 -0.61 5.44 11.22
CA GLN A 39 -1.50 5.28 10.08
C GLN A 39 -1.49 3.83 9.59
N ILE A 40 -2.66 3.37 9.13
CA ILE A 40 -2.85 1.99 8.67
C ILE A 40 -3.54 2.03 7.31
N SER A 41 -3.04 1.22 6.36
CA SER A 41 -3.74 1.00 5.09
C SER A 41 -4.94 0.07 5.26
N PRO A 42 -5.88 0.04 4.31
CA PRO A 42 -6.89 -1.02 4.29
C PRO A 42 -6.26 -2.40 4.07
N TYR A 43 -6.96 -3.44 4.48
CA TYR A 43 -6.75 -4.78 3.94
C TYR A 43 -7.23 -4.78 2.48
N HIS A 44 -6.30 -4.95 1.56
CA HIS A 44 -6.57 -4.87 0.13
C HIS A 44 -5.64 -5.79 -0.66
N CYS A 45 -5.96 -5.99 -1.93
CA CYS A 45 -5.07 -6.63 -2.90
C CYS A 45 -5.11 -5.88 -4.23
N HIS A 46 -4.15 -6.15 -5.09
CA HIS A 46 -4.14 -5.76 -6.49
C HIS A 46 -4.24 -7.03 -7.34
N PRO A 47 -5.43 -7.42 -7.82
CA PRO A 47 -5.61 -8.71 -8.50
C PRO A 47 -4.76 -8.87 -9.75
N ASP A 48 -4.50 -7.77 -10.46
CA ASP A 48 -3.85 -7.75 -11.76
C ASP A 48 -2.47 -7.07 -11.75
N ALA A 49 -1.91 -6.83 -10.55
CA ALA A 49 -0.61 -6.21 -10.39
C ALA A 49 0.24 -6.85 -9.29
N THR A 50 1.53 -6.91 -9.55
CA THR A 50 2.55 -7.08 -8.50
C THR A 50 2.81 -5.73 -7.86
N GLU A 51 2.90 -5.69 -6.55
CA GLU A 51 3.24 -4.50 -5.80
C GLU A 51 4.54 -4.72 -5.02
N ILE A 52 5.45 -3.76 -5.13
CA ILE A 52 6.77 -3.84 -4.51
C ILE A 52 6.97 -2.61 -3.64
N TYR A 53 7.26 -2.82 -2.37
CA TYR A 53 7.64 -1.77 -1.43
C TYR A 53 9.10 -1.85 -1.07
N PHE A 54 9.74 -0.70 -1.03
CA PHE A 54 11.04 -0.51 -0.43
C PHE A 54 10.93 0.51 0.71
N CYS A 55 11.35 0.15 1.91
CA CYS A 55 11.38 1.07 3.05
C CYS A 55 12.66 1.90 3.03
N PHE A 56 12.50 3.20 2.82
CA PHE A 56 13.62 4.14 2.80
C PHE A 56 13.94 4.65 4.21
N SER A 57 12.91 5.01 4.98
CA SER A 57 13.07 5.50 6.36
C SER A 57 11.83 5.21 7.20
N GLY A 58 11.98 5.22 8.52
CA GLY A 58 10.91 4.89 9.46
C GLY A 58 10.67 3.39 9.56
N GLY A 59 9.46 2.95 9.31
CA GLY A 59 9.08 1.55 9.30
C GLY A 59 7.81 1.24 10.10
N GLY A 60 7.38 -0.01 10.01
CA GLY A 60 6.17 -0.50 10.64
C GLY A 60 6.03 -2.00 10.46
N THR A 61 4.83 -2.46 10.16
CA THR A 61 4.55 -3.88 9.91
C THR A 61 3.75 -4.06 8.63
N MET A 62 4.08 -5.09 7.86
CA MET A 62 3.29 -5.57 6.74
C MET A 62 2.61 -6.88 7.15
N ARG A 63 1.30 -6.98 6.92
CA ARG A 63 0.50 -8.14 7.29
C ARG A 63 -0.21 -8.72 6.08
N THR A 64 -0.21 -10.04 6.02
CA THR A 64 -1.09 -10.84 5.16
C THR A 64 -1.96 -11.72 6.05
N PRO A 65 -2.97 -12.45 5.52
CA PRO A 65 -3.73 -13.41 6.32
C PRO A 65 -2.86 -14.46 7.03
N GLU A 66 -1.71 -14.81 6.45
CA GLU A 66 -0.85 -15.90 6.94
C GLU A 66 0.28 -15.42 7.85
N ARG A 67 0.69 -14.15 7.74
CA ARG A 67 1.87 -13.69 8.48
C ARG A 67 1.92 -12.17 8.67
N THR A 68 2.69 -11.78 9.67
CA THR A 68 3.08 -10.39 9.92
C THR A 68 4.59 -10.29 9.91
N ILE A 69 5.14 -9.30 9.21
CA ILE A 69 6.58 -9.03 9.16
C ILE A 69 6.87 -7.60 9.58
N ALA A 70 8.03 -7.39 10.21
CA ALA A 70 8.57 -6.06 10.43
C ALA A 70 9.08 -5.47 9.11
N VAL A 71 8.80 -4.19 8.91
CA VAL A 71 9.32 -3.40 7.79
C VAL A 71 10.23 -2.32 8.38
N GLU A 72 11.51 -2.41 8.08
CA GLU A 72 12.55 -1.51 8.57
C GLU A 72 13.27 -0.87 7.38
N PRO A 73 14.04 0.21 7.57
CA PRO A 73 14.85 0.81 6.50
C PRO A 73 15.71 -0.23 5.81
N GLY A 74 15.61 -0.28 4.47
CA GLY A 74 16.25 -1.32 3.65
C GLY A 74 15.40 -2.57 3.41
N ALA A 75 14.25 -2.73 4.10
CA ALA A 75 13.34 -3.83 3.82
C ALA A 75 12.73 -3.70 2.43
N PHE A 76 12.57 -4.84 1.79
CA PHE A 76 12.02 -4.98 0.46
C PHE A 76 10.89 -6.01 0.50
N VAL A 77 9.69 -5.62 0.15
CA VAL A 77 8.50 -6.48 0.21
C VAL A 77 7.87 -6.59 -1.17
N VAL A 78 7.57 -7.80 -1.58
CA VAL A 78 6.92 -8.07 -2.86
C VAL A 78 5.59 -8.77 -2.60
N HIS A 79 4.51 -8.17 -3.06
CA HIS A 79 3.17 -8.75 -3.06
C HIS A 79 2.83 -9.22 -4.47
N PRO A 80 2.69 -10.53 -4.69
CA PRO A 80 2.23 -11.03 -5.98
C PRO A 80 0.78 -10.63 -6.24
N PRO A 81 0.30 -10.71 -7.50
CA PRO A 81 -1.07 -10.39 -7.83
C PRO A 81 -2.08 -11.12 -6.94
N GLY A 82 -3.04 -10.38 -6.38
CA GLY A 82 -4.10 -10.93 -5.54
C GLY A 82 -3.73 -11.22 -4.09
N GLU A 83 -2.48 -11.04 -3.67
CA GLU A 83 -2.13 -11.21 -2.25
C GLU A 83 -2.74 -10.08 -1.42
N VAL A 84 -3.61 -10.46 -0.49
CA VAL A 84 -4.24 -9.51 0.44
C VAL A 84 -3.22 -9.08 1.50
N HIS A 85 -3.06 -7.78 1.66
CA HIS A 85 -2.10 -7.23 2.61
C HIS A 85 -2.57 -5.91 3.22
N GLU A 86 -1.91 -5.53 4.31
CA GLU A 86 -2.11 -4.29 5.05
C GLU A 86 -0.75 -3.79 5.54
N TYR A 87 -0.53 -2.49 5.47
CA TYR A 87 0.60 -1.85 6.13
C TYR A 87 0.12 -1.05 7.34
N ALA A 88 0.74 -1.29 8.48
CA ALA A 88 0.54 -0.51 9.71
C ALA A 88 1.84 0.21 10.06
N ASN A 89 1.80 1.54 10.00
CA ASN A 89 2.96 2.37 10.31
C ASN A 89 3.30 2.35 11.79
N GLY A 90 4.58 2.42 12.08
CA GLY A 90 5.12 2.47 13.44
C GLY A 90 4.97 3.85 14.10
N THR A 91 5.88 4.14 15.01
CA THR A 91 5.88 5.36 15.84
C THR A 91 6.58 6.55 15.20
N GLN A 92 7.17 6.37 14.02
CA GLN A 92 7.89 7.40 13.28
C GLN A 92 7.23 7.65 11.92
N ARG A 93 7.50 8.80 11.33
CA ARG A 93 7.21 9.05 9.92
C ARG A 93 7.95 8.03 9.07
N THR A 94 7.25 7.46 8.11
CA THR A 94 7.82 6.46 7.21
C THR A 94 7.70 6.91 5.78
N LEU A 95 8.79 6.70 5.05
CA LEU A 95 8.90 6.93 3.63
C LEU A 95 9.11 5.58 2.95
N LEU A 96 8.12 5.17 2.15
CA LEU A 96 8.20 3.98 1.31
C LEU A 96 8.27 4.39 -0.16
N PHE A 97 9.11 3.73 -0.92
CA PHE A 97 9.03 3.74 -2.37
C PHE A 97 8.23 2.53 -2.82
N ARG A 98 7.29 2.73 -3.74
CA ARG A 98 6.42 1.66 -4.23
C ARG A 98 6.46 1.61 -5.75
N VAL A 99 6.52 0.41 -6.29
CA VAL A 99 6.28 0.12 -7.71
C VAL A 99 5.12 -0.85 -7.81
N ARG A 100 4.17 -0.54 -8.69
CA ARG A 100 3.16 -1.49 -9.13
C ARG A 100 3.36 -1.78 -10.61
N TYR A 101 3.27 -3.05 -10.97
CA TYR A 101 3.44 -3.50 -12.34
C TYR A 101 2.43 -4.58 -12.68
N GLY A 102 1.68 -4.38 -13.75
CA GLY A 102 0.64 -5.29 -14.20
C GLY A 102 -0.26 -4.68 -15.24
N THR A 103 -1.42 -5.26 -15.44
CA THR A 103 -2.40 -4.81 -16.45
C THR A 103 -3.43 -3.84 -15.87
N ASP A 104 -3.68 -3.91 -14.56
CA ASP A 104 -4.60 -3.02 -13.85
C ASP A 104 -4.07 -2.75 -12.43
N MET A 105 -3.95 -1.47 -12.08
CA MET A 105 -3.43 -1.04 -10.76
C MET A 105 -4.51 -0.89 -9.71
N ARG A 106 -5.79 -1.16 -10.03
CA ARG A 106 -6.88 -0.99 -9.08
C ARG A 106 -6.73 -1.92 -7.87
N ALA A 107 -7.06 -1.37 -6.70
CA ALA A 107 -7.11 -2.13 -5.47
C ALA A 107 -8.51 -2.66 -5.22
N HIS A 108 -8.59 -3.90 -4.71
CA HIS A 108 -9.79 -4.45 -4.13
C HIS A 108 -9.63 -4.52 -2.61
N HIS A 109 -10.48 -3.76 -1.90
CA HIS A 109 -10.39 -3.64 -0.46
C HIS A 109 -11.20 -4.74 0.23
N HIS A 110 -10.63 -5.40 1.21
CA HIS A 110 -11.30 -6.42 2.01
C HIS A 110 -11.92 -5.77 3.25
N ASP A 111 -11.40 -5.91 4.39
CA ASP A 111 -11.98 -5.33 5.60
C ASP A 111 -11.25 -4.03 5.97
N TRP A 112 -11.99 -2.96 6.25
CA TRP A 112 -11.39 -1.71 6.65
C TRP A 112 -11.50 -1.51 8.16
N ARG A 113 -10.40 -1.63 8.85
CA ARG A 113 -10.31 -1.36 10.28
C ARG A 113 -9.53 -0.08 10.55
N GLY A 114 -10.14 0.85 11.27
CA GLY A 114 -9.43 1.99 11.83
C GLY A 114 -9.43 3.29 11.03
N LYS A 115 -10.17 3.39 9.91
CA LYS A 115 -10.36 4.68 9.22
C LYS A 115 -11.84 4.97 8.93
N PRO A 116 -12.53 5.68 9.83
CA PRO A 116 -13.96 5.94 9.70
C PRO A 116 -14.33 6.81 8.49
N ALA A 117 -13.38 7.54 7.90
CA ALA A 117 -13.63 8.38 6.73
C ALA A 117 -13.47 7.65 5.38
N TRP A 118 -13.00 6.41 5.39
CA TRP A 118 -12.86 5.65 4.15
C TRP A 118 -14.19 5.03 3.74
N THR A 119 -14.54 5.11 2.48
CA THR A 119 -15.70 4.46 1.91
C THR A 119 -15.27 3.55 0.76
N GLN A 120 -15.70 2.30 0.84
CA GLN A 120 -15.49 1.33 -0.23
C GLN A 120 -16.22 1.79 -1.50
N SER A 121 -15.57 1.68 -2.65
CA SER A 121 -16.23 1.95 -3.92
C SER A 121 -17.33 0.92 -4.20
N ALA A 122 -18.32 1.28 -5.04
CA ALA A 122 -19.37 0.35 -5.43
C ALA A 122 -18.80 -0.87 -6.17
N GLU A 123 -17.72 -0.68 -6.93
CA GLU A 123 -17.01 -1.75 -7.64
C GLU A 123 -16.32 -2.71 -6.66
N ASP A 124 -15.57 -2.16 -5.68
CA ASP A 124 -14.94 -2.97 -4.64
C ASP A 124 -15.99 -3.72 -3.82
N ALA A 125 -17.07 -3.06 -3.46
CA ALA A 125 -18.16 -3.68 -2.72
C ALA A 125 -18.83 -4.83 -3.51
N ALA A 126 -18.95 -4.72 -4.82
CA ALA A 126 -19.45 -5.78 -5.68
C ALA A 126 -18.46 -6.95 -5.77
N TYR A 127 -17.16 -6.64 -5.91
CA TYR A 127 -16.10 -7.63 -5.93
C TYR A 127 -16.08 -8.46 -4.63
N TYR A 128 -16.10 -7.82 -3.46
CA TYR A 128 -16.05 -8.54 -2.17
C TYR A 128 -17.30 -9.35 -1.86
N ARG A 129 -18.46 -8.96 -2.38
CA ARG A 129 -19.65 -9.81 -2.28
C ARG A 129 -19.48 -11.13 -3.04
N SER A 130 -18.81 -11.10 -4.17
CA SER A 130 -18.58 -12.30 -5.00
C SER A 130 -17.32 -13.09 -4.60
N HIS A 131 -16.39 -12.44 -3.86
CA HIS A 131 -15.12 -13.01 -3.42
C HIS A 131 -14.95 -12.79 -1.91
N PRO A 132 -15.77 -13.43 -1.07
CA PRO A 132 -15.67 -13.24 0.37
C PRO A 132 -14.30 -13.67 0.88
N VAL A 133 -13.71 -12.87 1.77
CA VAL A 133 -12.47 -13.23 2.46
C VAL A 133 -12.71 -14.52 3.21
N ARG A 134 -11.97 -15.56 2.90
CA ARG A 134 -11.99 -16.78 3.70
C ARG A 134 -11.40 -16.45 5.06
N ALA A 135 -12.17 -16.65 6.12
CA ALA A 135 -11.63 -16.58 7.46
C ALA A 135 -10.45 -17.58 7.54
N ALA A 136 -9.33 -17.06 8.00
CA ALA A 136 -8.16 -17.89 8.27
C ALA A 136 -8.46 -18.88 9.37
#